data_910aa6184c8a18ae568517ca367d7a86
#
_entry.id   910aa6184c8a18ae568517ca367d7a86
#
_cell.length_a   1.000
_cell.length_b   1.000
_cell.length_c   1.000
_cell.angle_alpha   90.00
_cell.angle_beta   90.00
_cell.angle_gamma   90.00
#
_symmetry.space_group_name_H-M   'P 1'
#
loop_
_entity.id
_entity.type
_entity.pdbx_description
1 polymer ?
#
loop_
_entity_poly.entity_id
_entity_poly.type
_entity_poly.pdbx_seq_one_letter_code
_entity_poly.pdbx_strand_id
1 'polypeptide(L)'
;MKRPFLLRYLLRYLLLYALLNALLSGCASTSSQPAAELAALFDDATFPAPAAPADAANLFTLSAPMRAHLDSPAFKASLREKGAARGLVSALYSKSDLQLDYDASVTRTAAQTYAARSGNCLSLVIMTAAFARALGMEVRFASVQAEETWHRNGSLYLVSSHVNIALAPRTAGVHTVSTHAEPLVIDFLAPKDAARLPSTELGEDDIVALYMNNRAVEELVAGRIADAYWWARAAILKRPSSLAAYNTLAVVYARNGRPPMAERVYRAALAREPDSLVVMQNLAQALDGNGKHDEAQALLRRIERLHPAPPYHWFNQGMTAYRAGKMRDAKKLFAREVARAPYNDEFHFWLGVAYLGLGEEEAAVKELALARDTSTRIDARERYAAKLGRLRASLPGSPQVR
;
A
#
# COMPACT_ATOMS: atom_id res chain seq x y z
N MET A 1 -16.38 -66.22 -40.80
CA MET A 1 -15.84 -65.92 -39.45
C MET A 1 -15.09 -64.61 -39.43
N LYS A 2 -15.73 -63.42 -39.33
CA LYS A 2 -15.07 -62.10 -39.24
C LYS A 2 -15.83 -61.08 -38.35
N ARG A 3 -16.51 -61.48 -37.29
CA ARG A 3 -17.32 -60.57 -36.43
C ARG A 3 -16.75 -60.21 -35.06
N PRO A 4 -15.63 -60.70 -34.51
CA PRO A 4 -15.20 -60.31 -33.17
C PRO A 4 -14.34 -59.02 -33.16
N PHE A 5 -13.79 -58.52 -34.27
CA PHE A 5 -12.92 -57.36 -34.31
C PHE A 5 -13.68 -56.01 -34.22
N LEU A 6 -14.82 -55.90 -34.89
CA LEU A 6 -15.63 -54.66 -34.88
C LEU A 6 -16.19 -54.35 -33.48
N LEU A 7 -16.59 -55.35 -32.75
CA LEU A 7 -17.17 -55.20 -31.38
C LEU A 7 -16.11 -54.67 -30.38
N ARG A 8 -14.85 -55.12 -30.53
CA ARG A 8 -13.74 -54.64 -29.68
C ARG A 8 -13.37 -53.19 -29.98
N TYR A 9 -13.44 -52.75 -31.21
CA TYR A 9 -13.22 -51.34 -31.58
C TYR A 9 -14.35 -50.43 -31.08
N LEU A 10 -15.61 -50.85 -31.25
CA LEU A 10 -16.77 -50.13 -30.73
C LEU A 10 -16.72 -49.96 -29.19
N LEU A 11 -16.34 -51.01 -28.46
CA LEU A 11 -16.21 -50.92 -26.99
C LEU A 11 -15.09 -50.00 -26.55
N ARG A 12 -13.97 -49.96 -27.28
CA ARG A 12 -12.85 -49.01 -26.98
C ARG A 12 -13.24 -47.56 -27.27
N TYR A 13 -13.99 -47.31 -28.34
CA TYR A 13 -14.47 -45.94 -28.63
C TYR A 13 -15.53 -45.49 -27.63
N LEU A 14 -16.42 -46.38 -27.18
CA LEU A 14 -17.39 -46.09 -26.11
C LEU A 14 -16.72 -45.78 -24.76
N LEU A 15 -15.68 -46.55 -24.41
CA LEU A 15 -14.89 -46.32 -23.19
C LEU A 15 -14.11 -45.00 -23.26
N LEU A 16 -13.48 -44.68 -24.39
CA LEU A 16 -12.79 -43.41 -24.61
C LEU A 16 -13.76 -42.21 -24.56
N TYR A 17 -14.96 -42.38 -25.17
CA TYR A 17 -15.99 -41.35 -25.13
C TYR A 17 -16.56 -41.14 -23.72
N ALA A 18 -16.74 -42.19 -22.94
CA ALA A 18 -17.16 -42.15 -21.55
C ALA A 18 -16.09 -41.49 -20.65
N LEU A 19 -14.80 -41.83 -20.86
CA LEU A 19 -13.68 -41.20 -20.17
C LEU A 19 -13.53 -39.72 -20.51
N LEU A 20 -13.72 -39.35 -21.78
CA LEU A 20 -13.65 -37.96 -22.22
C LEU A 20 -14.81 -37.11 -21.64
N ASN A 21 -16.02 -37.67 -21.57
CA ASN A 21 -17.16 -37.02 -20.91
C ASN A 21 -17.00 -36.94 -19.39
N ALA A 22 -16.38 -37.91 -18.74
CA ALA A 22 -16.07 -37.86 -17.31
C ALA A 22 -15.02 -36.79 -16.98
N LEU A 23 -14.05 -36.54 -17.87
CA LEU A 23 -13.06 -35.47 -17.73
C LEU A 23 -13.66 -34.07 -18.00
N LEU A 24 -14.66 -33.97 -18.88
CA LEU A 24 -15.35 -32.72 -19.18
C LEU A 24 -16.42 -32.33 -18.14
N SER A 25 -16.95 -33.30 -17.37
CA SER A 25 -17.93 -33.07 -16.30
C SER A 25 -17.33 -32.58 -14.99
N GLY A 26 -15.99 -32.57 -14.86
CA GLY A 26 -15.28 -32.19 -13.63
C GLY A 26 -15.13 -30.67 -13.39
N CYS A 27 -15.57 -29.79 -14.31
CA CYS A 27 -15.33 -28.37 -14.24
C CYS A 27 -16.55 -27.49 -13.93
N ALA A 28 -17.65 -28.03 -13.44
CA ALA A 28 -18.90 -27.26 -13.26
C ALA A 28 -19.45 -27.26 -11.83
N SER A 29 -18.61 -27.12 -10.79
CA SER A 29 -19.14 -26.94 -9.43
C SER A 29 -18.13 -26.31 -8.47
N THR A 30 -17.76 -25.02 -8.69
CA THR A 30 -16.92 -24.29 -7.73
C THR A 30 -17.27 -22.81 -7.57
N SER A 31 -18.46 -22.35 -7.86
CA SER A 31 -18.75 -20.88 -7.79
C SER A 31 -19.52 -20.40 -6.55
N SER A 32 -20.06 -21.29 -5.71
CA SER A 32 -20.83 -20.86 -4.53
C SER A 32 -20.04 -20.86 -3.21
N GLN A 33 -19.03 -21.71 -3.07
CA GLN A 33 -18.23 -21.81 -1.85
C GLN A 33 -17.41 -20.56 -1.53
N PRO A 34 -16.74 -19.90 -2.50
CA PRO A 34 -15.98 -18.68 -2.22
C PRO A 34 -16.82 -17.51 -1.71
N ALA A 35 -18.05 -17.36 -2.19
CA ALA A 35 -18.93 -16.27 -1.77
C ALA A 35 -19.44 -16.44 -0.33
N ALA A 36 -19.76 -17.66 0.08
CA ALA A 36 -20.20 -17.95 1.45
C ALA A 36 -19.05 -17.79 2.46
N GLU A 37 -17.86 -18.26 2.12
CA GLU A 37 -16.66 -18.07 2.93
C GLU A 37 -16.32 -16.58 3.12
N LEU A 38 -16.47 -15.81 2.05
CA LEU A 38 -16.24 -14.36 2.11
C LEU A 38 -17.28 -13.67 2.98
N ALA A 39 -18.57 -14.03 2.84
CA ALA A 39 -19.65 -13.48 3.63
C ALA A 39 -19.47 -13.74 5.14
N ALA A 40 -18.90 -14.90 5.51
CA ALA A 40 -18.64 -15.27 6.90
C ALA A 40 -17.56 -14.40 7.59
N LEU A 41 -16.81 -13.59 6.82
CA LEU A 41 -15.83 -12.64 7.36
C LEU A 41 -16.45 -11.29 7.75
N PHE A 42 -17.70 -11.03 7.36
CA PHE A 42 -18.37 -9.77 7.61
C PHE A 42 -19.39 -9.91 8.75
N ASP A 43 -19.48 -8.87 9.56
CA ASP A 43 -20.44 -8.75 10.67
C ASP A 43 -21.12 -7.37 10.61
N ASP A 44 -21.86 -7.17 9.52
CA ASP A 44 -22.50 -5.88 9.20
C ASP A 44 -23.43 -5.39 10.33
N ALA A 45 -24.02 -6.31 11.08
CA ALA A 45 -24.92 -5.96 12.19
C ALA A 45 -24.21 -5.29 13.39
N THR A 46 -22.91 -5.48 13.52
CA THR A 46 -22.12 -4.90 14.62
C THR A 46 -21.74 -3.44 14.38
N PHE A 47 -21.66 -3.02 13.13
CA PHE A 47 -21.19 -1.69 12.79
C PHE A 47 -22.33 -0.79 12.34
N PRO A 48 -22.48 0.43 12.91
CA PRO A 48 -23.41 1.43 12.39
C PRO A 48 -23.21 1.65 10.89
N ALA A 49 -24.29 1.99 10.20
CA ALA A 49 -24.19 2.38 8.80
C ALA A 49 -23.20 3.54 8.63
N PRO A 50 -22.38 3.55 7.56
CA PRO A 50 -21.40 4.60 7.35
C PRO A 50 -22.07 5.95 7.13
N ALA A 51 -21.42 7.03 7.57
CA ALA A 51 -21.91 8.40 7.38
C ALA A 51 -22.02 8.78 5.89
N ALA A 52 -21.17 8.19 5.05
CA ALA A 52 -21.22 8.26 3.60
C ALA A 52 -20.90 6.88 3.00
N PRO A 53 -21.49 6.50 1.86
CA PRO A 53 -21.19 5.24 1.21
C PRO A 53 -19.68 5.07 0.99
N ALA A 54 -19.16 3.89 1.28
CA ALA A 54 -17.78 3.50 0.93
C ALA A 54 -17.72 3.23 -0.58
N ASP A 55 -17.71 4.31 -1.37
CA ASP A 55 -17.80 4.28 -2.82
C ASP A 55 -16.62 4.98 -3.48
N ALA A 56 -16.18 4.43 -4.61
CA ALA A 56 -15.10 4.96 -5.44
C ALA A 56 -15.56 5.23 -6.90
N ALA A 57 -16.86 5.36 -7.15
CA ALA A 57 -17.40 5.59 -8.50
C ALA A 57 -16.78 6.82 -9.19
N ASN A 58 -16.46 7.86 -8.41
CA ASN A 58 -15.88 9.10 -8.91
C ASN A 58 -14.34 9.16 -8.83
N LEU A 59 -13.67 8.01 -8.63
CA LEU A 59 -12.23 7.96 -8.36
C LEU A 59 -11.40 8.67 -9.44
N PHE A 60 -11.69 8.40 -10.70
CA PHE A 60 -11.01 8.97 -11.88
C PHE A 60 -11.76 10.12 -12.54
N THR A 61 -12.82 10.65 -11.93
CA THR A 61 -13.64 11.68 -12.53
C THR A 61 -12.90 13.02 -12.58
N LEU A 62 -12.86 13.64 -13.78
CA LEU A 62 -12.32 14.98 -13.94
C LEU A 62 -13.29 16.04 -13.39
N SER A 63 -12.78 16.92 -12.53
CA SER A 63 -13.51 18.13 -12.12
C SER A 63 -13.56 19.17 -13.22
N ALA A 64 -14.43 20.19 -13.09
CA ALA A 64 -14.47 21.31 -14.04
C ALA A 64 -13.13 22.08 -14.12
N PRO A 65 -12.41 22.36 -12.98
CA PRO A 65 -11.08 22.97 -13.05
C PRO A 65 -10.04 22.08 -13.77
N MET A 66 -10.10 20.75 -13.63
CA MET A 66 -9.20 19.84 -14.36
C MET A 66 -9.45 19.89 -15.86
N ARG A 67 -10.71 19.94 -16.30
CA ARG A 67 -11.07 20.10 -17.71
C ARG A 67 -10.60 21.44 -18.26
N ALA A 68 -10.82 22.52 -17.52
CA ALA A 68 -10.33 23.85 -17.90
C ALA A 68 -8.81 23.88 -18.03
N HIS A 69 -8.09 23.16 -17.16
CA HIS A 69 -6.63 23.04 -17.23
C HIS A 69 -6.20 22.31 -18.51
N LEU A 70 -6.82 21.18 -18.86
CA LEU A 70 -6.57 20.45 -20.11
C LEU A 70 -6.83 21.32 -21.34
N ASP A 71 -7.81 22.24 -21.27
CA ASP A 71 -8.18 23.12 -22.37
C ASP A 71 -7.31 24.37 -22.45
N SER A 72 -6.48 24.66 -21.43
CA SER A 72 -5.66 25.87 -21.39
C SER A 72 -4.63 25.92 -22.53
N PRO A 73 -4.39 27.11 -23.12
CA PRO A 73 -3.41 27.27 -24.20
C PRO A 73 -2.00 26.84 -23.80
N ALA A 74 -1.60 27.11 -22.53
CA ALA A 74 -0.29 26.77 -22.01
C ALA A 74 -0.09 25.26 -21.94
N PHE A 75 -1.07 24.52 -21.39
CA PHE A 75 -1.02 23.06 -21.33
C PHE A 75 -0.98 22.43 -22.74
N LYS A 76 -1.85 22.90 -23.65
CA LYS A 76 -1.88 22.42 -25.04
C LYS A 76 -0.56 22.73 -25.79
N ALA A 77 0.09 23.83 -25.50
CA ALA A 77 1.42 24.15 -26.06
C ALA A 77 2.49 23.19 -25.54
N SER A 78 2.51 22.89 -24.24
CA SER A 78 3.42 21.91 -23.63
C SER A 78 3.25 20.50 -24.22
N LEU A 79 2.00 20.08 -24.48
CA LEU A 79 1.74 18.78 -25.12
C LEU A 79 2.26 18.73 -26.58
N ARG A 80 2.12 19.84 -27.34
CA ARG A 80 2.64 19.91 -28.73
C ARG A 80 4.17 19.90 -28.76
N GLU A 81 4.81 20.58 -27.82
CA GLU A 81 6.27 20.68 -27.76
C GLU A 81 6.94 19.39 -27.29
N LYS A 82 6.39 18.75 -26.24
CA LYS A 82 7.02 17.62 -25.55
C LYS A 82 6.38 16.28 -25.86
N GLY A 83 5.28 16.26 -26.59
CA GLY A 83 4.42 15.09 -26.77
C GLY A 83 3.49 14.86 -25.56
N ALA A 84 2.42 14.10 -25.74
CA ALA A 84 1.33 13.98 -24.76
C ALA A 84 1.82 13.51 -23.39
N ALA A 85 2.57 12.39 -23.33
CA ALA A 85 3.01 11.81 -22.05
C ALA A 85 4.02 12.71 -21.33
N ARG A 86 5.08 13.17 -22.01
CA ARG A 86 6.09 14.05 -21.43
C ARG A 86 5.53 15.43 -21.07
N GLY A 87 4.63 15.96 -21.90
CA GLY A 87 3.94 17.22 -21.62
C GLY A 87 3.08 17.14 -20.37
N LEU A 88 2.33 16.07 -20.17
CA LEU A 88 1.56 15.81 -18.97
C LEU A 88 2.49 15.72 -17.74
N VAL A 89 3.56 14.91 -17.79
CA VAL A 89 4.53 14.81 -16.69
C VAL A 89 5.16 16.16 -16.37
N SER A 90 5.54 16.93 -17.39
CA SER A 90 6.09 18.27 -17.20
C SER A 90 5.12 19.18 -16.45
N ALA A 91 3.82 19.15 -16.79
CA ALA A 91 2.79 19.92 -16.10
C ALA A 91 2.62 19.47 -14.62
N LEU A 92 2.69 18.16 -14.35
CA LEU A 92 2.57 17.66 -12.97
C LEU A 92 3.72 18.07 -12.06
N TYR A 93 4.96 18.20 -12.59
CA TYR A 93 6.16 18.50 -11.81
C TYR A 93 6.66 19.94 -11.96
N SER A 94 6.12 20.73 -12.88
CA SER A 94 6.56 22.11 -13.07
C SER A 94 6.12 22.99 -11.92
N LYS A 95 7.08 23.76 -11.36
CA LYS A 95 6.78 24.79 -10.35
C LYS A 95 5.87 25.89 -10.88
N SER A 96 5.86 26.12 -12.18
CA SER A 96 5.02 27.11 -12.84
C SER A 96 3.61 26.63 -13.15
N ASP A 97 3.31 25.35 -12.94
CA ASP A 97 2.01 24.75 -13.27
C ASP A 97 1.36 24.12 -12.02
N LEU A 98 1.27 22.80 -11.89
CA LEU A 98 0.56 22.16 -10.76
C LEU A 98 1.38 22.14 -9.47
N GLN A 99 2.69 22.02 -9.54
CA GLN A 99 3.59 21.91 -8.38
C GLN A 99 3.03 20.98 -7.31
N LEU A 100 2.95 19.69 -7.62
CA LEU A 100 2.38 18.69 -6.72
C LEU A 100 3.32 18.39 -5.55
N ASP A 101 2.78 18.46 -4.34
CA ASP A 101 3.46 18.03 -3.13
C ASP A 101 3.10 16.59 -2.77
N TYR A 102 4.08 15.84 -2.26
CA TYR A 102 3.83 14.50 -1.75
C TYR A 102 3.31 14.56 -0.31
N ASP A 103 2.16 13.93 -0.07
CA ASP A 103 1.52 13.82 1.25
C ASP A 103 0.96 12.41 1.45
N ALA A 104 1.65 11.60 2.25
CA ALA A 104 1.27 10.23 2.55
C ALA A 104 0.06 10.11 3.50
N SER A 105 -0.40 11.22 4.09
CA SER A 105 -1.40 11.18 5.17
C SER A 105 -2.83 10.93 4.70
N VAL A 106 -3.15 11.28 3.44
CA VAL A 106 -4.52 11.22 2.91
C VAL A 106 -4.54 10.71 1.47
N THR A 107 -5.40 9.74 1.20
CA THR A 107 -5.65 9.24 -0.15
C THR A 107 -6.86 9.95 -0.75
N ARG A 108 -6.67 10.53 -1.93
CA ARG A 108 -7.60 11.43 -2.60
C ARG A 108 -8.04 10.88 -3.95
N THR A 109 -9.24 11.23 -4.40
CA THR A 109 -9.69 11.06 -5.78
C THR A 109 -8.89 11.98 -6.72
N ALA A 110 -9.00 11.78 -8.03
CA ALA A 110 -8.36 12.66 -9.03
C ALA A 110 -8.71 14.13 -8.81
N ALA A 111 -9.99 14.44 -8.63
CA ALA A 111 -10.48 15.80 -8.41
C ALA A 111 -9.96 16.43 -7.09
N GLN A 112 -9.94 15.65 -6.01
CA GLN A 112 -9.44 16.09 -4.71
C GLN A 112 -7.92 16.31 -4.73
N THR A 113 -7.16 15.43 -5.40
CA THR A 113 -5.70 15.55 -5.57
C THR A 113 -5.35 16.83 -6.33
N TYR A 114 -6.08 17.10 -7.41
CA TYR A 114 -5.90 18.32 -8.19
C TYR A 114 -6.20 19.57 -7.38
N ALA A 115 -7.29 19.60 -6.64
CA ALA A 115 -7.70 20.73 -5.82
C ALA A 115 -6.72 21.00 -4.66
N ALA A 116 -6.24 19.94 -3.99
CA ALA A 116 -5.29 20.02 -2.88
C ALA A 116 -3.84 20.28 -3.34
N ARG A 117 -3.53 20.04 -4.62
CA ARG A 117 -2.17 20.03 -5.18
C ARG A 117 -1.22 19.10 -4.39
N SER A 118 -1.76 18.09 -3.75
CA SER A 118 -0.97 17.15 -2.96
C SER A 118 -1.67 15.78 -2.88
N GLY A 119 -0.88 14.72 -2.71
CA GLY A 119 -1.38 13.37 -2.51
C GLY A 119 -0.26 12.37 -2.29
N ASN A 120 -0.64 11.18 -1.83
CA ASN A 120 0.25 10.03 -1.80
C ASN A 120 0.46 9.45 -3.21
N CYS A 121 1.35 8.45 -3.36
CA CYS A 121 1.63 7.83 -4.66
C CYS A 121 0.34 7.38 -5.38
N LEU A 122 -0.58 6.74 -4.67
CA LEU A 122 -1.85 6.27 -5.24
C LEU A 122 -2.73 7.43 -5.73
N SER A 123 -2.86 8.51 -4.96
CA SER A 123 -3.61 9.72 -5.34
C SER A 123 -3.05 10.37 -6.60
N LEU A 124 -1.71 10.46 -6.69
CA LEU A 124 -1.02 11.03 -7.83
C LEU A 124 -1.17 10.13 -9.08
N VAL A 125 -1.09 8.82 -8.91
CA VAL A 125 -1.37 7.83 -9.97
C VAL A 125 -2.80 7.96 -10.48
N ILE A 126 -3.79 8.03 -9.59
CA ILE A 126 -5.22 8.18 -9.92
C ILE A 126 -5.47 9.47 -10.72
N MET A 127 -4.92 10.59 -10.27
CA MET A 127 -5.07 11.86 -10.96
C MET A 127 -4.38 11.85 -12.33
N THR A 128 -3.17 11.31 -12.40
CA THR A 128 -2.42 11.18 -13.66
C THR A 128 -3.18 10.30 -14.66
N ALA A 129 -3.76 9.18 -14.20
CA ALA A 129 -4.59 8.31 -15.02
C ALA A 129 -5.83 9.02 -15.58
N ALA A 130 -6.48 9.85 -14.76
CA ALA A 130 -7.64 10.64 -15.19
C ALA A 130 -7.26 11.62 -16.33
N PHE A 131 -6.17 12.35 -16.18
CA PHE A 131 -5.65 13.23 -17.22
C PHE A 131 -5.21 12.47 -18.48
N ALA A 132 -4.45 11.37 -18.31
CA ALA A 132 -3.95 10.57 -19.43
C ALA A 132 -5.09 9.98 -20.27
N ARG A 133 -6.12 9.46 -19.63
CA ARG A 133 -7.32 8.93 -20.29
C ARG A 133 -8.06 10.01 -21.08
N ALA A 134 -8.20 11.21 -20.53
CA ALA A 134 -8.82 12.34 -21.23
C ALA A 134 -8.01 12.78 -22.46
N LEU A 135 -6.70 12.55 -22.44
CA LEU A 135 -5.81 12.79 -23.59
C LEU A 135 -5.75 11.60 -24.57
N GLY A 136 -6.57 10.55 -24.35
CA GLY A 136 -6.62 9.38 -25.20
C GLY A 136 -5.41 8.45 -25.11
N MET A 137 -4.65 8.52 -23.99
CA MET A 137 -3.52 7.62 -23.77
C MET A 137 -3.96 6.27 -23.20
N GLU A 138 -3.17 5.24 -23.45
CA GLU A 138 -3.24 3.96 -22.74
C GLU A 138 -2.55 4.11 -21.39
N VAL A 139 -3.22 3.61 -20.36
CA VAL A 139 -2.76 3.66 -18.97
C VAL A 139 -2.59 2.25 -18.45
N ARG A 140 -1.41 1.94 -17.90
CA ARG A 140 -1.11 0.70 -17.19
C ARG A 140 -0.66 1.03 -15.79
N PHE A 141 -1.10 0.26 -14.82
CA PHE A 141 -0.69 0.39 -13.43
C PHE A 141 0.20 -0.78 -13.04
N ALA A 142 1.15 -0.52 -12.15
CA ALA A 142 1.96 -1.59 -11.59
C ALA A 142 2.23 -1.36 -10.10
N SER A 143 2.27 -2.46 -9.33
CA SER A 143 2.84 -2.49 -8.00
C SER A 143 4.32 -2.77 -8.12
N VAL A 144 5.15 -1.92 -7.53
CA VAL A 144 6.60 -2.11 -7.50
C VAL A 144 6.94 -2.84 -6.20
N GLN A 145 7.68 -3.94 -6.31
CA GLN A 145 8.25 -4.65 -5.16
C GLN A 145 9.48 -3.88 -4.64
N ALA A 146 9.24 -2.63 -4.20
CA ALA A 146 10.19 -1.95 -3.34
C ALA A 146 10.22 -2.66 -1.98
N GLU A 147 11.31 -2.48 -1.20
CA GLU A 147 11.28 -2.91 0.19
C GLU A 147 9.99 -2.39 0.84
N GLU A 148 9.18 -3.30 1.38
CA GLU A 148 7.90 -2.98 1.98
C GLU A 148 8.07 -1.84 2.98
N THR A 149 7.39 -0.73 2.75
CA THR A 149 7.42 0.37 3.71
C THR A 149 6.48 0.04 4.86
N TRP A 150 7.08 -0.38 5.95
CA TRP A 150 6.37 -0.74 7.15
C TRP A 150 6.07 0.49 7.98
N HIS A 151 4.82 0.62 8.35
CA HIS A 151 4.35 1.63 9.30
C HIS A 151 3.77 0.93 10.52
N ARG A 152 3.90 1.56 11.68
CA ARG A 152 3.31 1.06 12.90
C ARG A 152 2.27 2.04 13.43
N ASN A 153 1.09 1.52 13.80
CA ASN A 153 0.06 2.25 14.53
C ASN A 153 -0.25 1.52 15.84
N GLY A 154 0.32 2.00 16.94
CA GLY A 154 0.30 1.29 18.23
C GLY A 154 1.09 -0.02 18.14
N SER A 155 0.44 -1.15 18.41
CA SER A 155 1.02 -2.49 18.30
C SER A 155 0.86 -3.12 16.90
N LEU A 156 0.05 -2.53 16.01
CA LEU A 156 -0.33 -3.13 14.74
C LEU A 156 0.57 -2.67 13.61
N TYR A 157 0.90 -3.60 12.72
CA TYR A 157 1.72 -3.35 11.55
C TYR A 157 0.86 -3.13 10.33
N LEU A 158 1.18 -2.09 9.58
CA LEU A 158 0.60 -1.74 8.31
C LEU A 158 1.72 -1.72 7.26
N VAL A 159 1.42 -2.23 6.09
CA VAL A 159 2.36 -2.22 4.96
C VAL A 159 1.75 -1.41 3.84
N SER A 160 2.49 -0.45 3.32
CA SER A 160 2.13 0.24 2.09
C SER A 160 2.96 -0.30 0.93
N SER A 161 2.27 -0.70 -0.13
CA SER A 161 2.88 -1.03 -1.41
C SER A 161 3.04 0.23 -2.24
N HIS A 162 4.12 0.28 -3.01
CA HIS A 162 4.36 1.37 -3.94
C HIS A 162 3.68 1.09 -5.28
N VAL A 163 3.01 2.11 -5.84
CA VAL A 163 2.29 2.03 -7.11
C VAL A 163 2.85 3.05 -8.08
N ASN A 164 3.10 2.63 -9.32
CA ASN A 164 3.45 3.52 -10.41
C ASN A 164 2.45 3.42 -11.57
N ILE A 165 2.63 4.29 -12.57
CA ILE A 165 1.80 4.36 -13.76
C ILE A 165 2.69 4.43 -15.01
N ALA A 166 2.33 3.67 -16.03
CA ALA A 166 2.95 3.74 -17.34
C ALA A 166 1.97 4.31 -18.37
N LEU A 167 2.42 5.28 -19.16
CA LEU A 167 1.66 5.95 -20.20
C LEU A 167 2.19 5.59 -21.58
N ALA A 168 1.30 5.13 -22.45
CA ALA A 168 1.61 4.84 -23.85
C ALA A 168 0.64 5.55 -24.81
N PRO A 169 1.04 5.88 -26.04
CA PRO A 169 0.13 6.32 -27.07
C PRO A 169 -0.91 5.22 -27.35
N ARG A 170 -2.17 5.59 -27.50
CA ARG A 170 -3.20 4.64 -27.94
C ARG A 170 -2.94 4.25 -29.40
N THR A 171 -2.54 3.03 -29.65
CA THR A 171 -2.40 2.51 -31.01
C THR A 171 -3.80 2.25 -31.57
N ALA A 172 -4.27 3.15 -32.43
CA ALA A 172 -5.46 2.88 -33.20
C ALA A 172 -5.12 1.82 -34.25
N GLY A 173 -5.45 0.56 -33.99
CA GLY A 173 -5.79 -0.52 -34.93
C GLY A 173 -4.98 -0.77 -36.21
N VAL A 174 -3.84 -0.14 -36.45
CA VAL A 174 -3.02 -0.39 -37.63
C VAL A 174 -1.69 -1.02 -37.13
N HIS A 175 -1.54 -2.31 -37.39
CA HIS A 175 -0.27 -3.03 -37.28
C HIS A 175 0.74 -2.52 -38.32
N THR A 176 1.17 -1.30 -38.23
CA THR A 176 2.38 -0.85 -38.93
C THR A 176 3.56 -1.09 -37.98
N VAL A 177 4.42 -1.99 -38.40
CA VAL A 177 5.72 -2.30 -37.83
C VAL A 177 6.59 -1.05 -37.89
N SER A 178 6.44 -0.14 -36.94
CA SER A 178 7.46 0.89 -36.64
C SER A 178 6.97 1.82 -35.51
N THR A 179 7.74 1.82 -34.47
CA THR A 179 7.73 2.60 -33.21
C THR A 179 7.07 1.90 -32.05
N HIS A 180 7.81 0.93 -31.48
CA HIS A 180 7.68 0.61 -30.05
C HIS A 180 8.19 1.81 -29.26
N ALA A 181 7.40 2.87 -29.14
CA ALA A 181 7.68 3.90 -28.16
C ALA A 181 7.49 3.21 -26.79
N GLU A 182 8.60 3.04 -26.08
CA GLU A 182 8.54 2.49 -24.71
C GLU A 182 7.58 3.32 -23.87
N PRO A 183 6.72 2.67 -23.07
CA PRO A 183 5.81 3.39 -22.16
C PRO A 183 6.59 4.32 -21.24
N LEU A 184 6.13 5.54 -21.06
CA LEU A 184 6.71 6.43 -20.06
C LEU A 184 6.24 6.02 -18.68
N VAL A 185 7.13 5.42 -17.89
CA VAL A 185 6.85 5.07 -16.49
C VAL A 185 7.04 6.30 -15.62
N ILE A 186 6.01 6.61 -14.81
CA ILE A 186 6.01 7.70 -13.84
C ILE A 186 5.95 7.09 -12.46
N ASP A 187 6.96 7.39 -11.67
CA ASP A 187 7.05 7.01 -10.28
C ASP A 187 7.11 8.27 -9.43
N PHE A 188 6.17 8.40 -8.49
CA PHE A 188 6.03 9.60 -7.64
C PHE A 188 6.87 9.56 -6.38
N LEU A 189 7.39 8.40 -6.02
CA LEU A 189 8.30 8.21 -4.89
C LEU A 189 9.35 7.18 -5.30
N ALA A 190 10.27 7.60 -6.16
CA ALA A 190 11.29 6.70 -6.68
C ALA A 190 12.42 6.50 -5.67
N PRO A 191 12.63 5.29 -5.12
CA PRO A 191 13.96 4.90 -4.67
C PRO A 191 14.91 5.05 -5.87
N LYS A 192 16.16 5.43 -5.64
CA LYS A 192 17.15 5.70 -6.71
C LYS A 192 17.30 4.57 -7.75
N ASP A 193 16.78 3.37 -7.45
CA ASP A 193 16.82 2.17 -8.29
C ASP A 193 15.44 1.58 -8.61
N ALA A 194 14.34 2.32 -8.43
CA ALA A 194 12.96 1.82 -8.62
C ALA A 194 12.70 1.20 -10.01
N ALA A 195 13.34 1.74 -11.05
CA ALA A 195 13.22 1.21 -12.42
C ALA A 195 13.77 -0.21 -12.60
N ARG A 196 14.54 -0.74 -11.66
CA ARG A 196 15.14 -2.09 -11.68
C ARG A 196 14.40 -3.09 -10.78
N LEU A 197 13.44 -2.63 -9.98
CA LEU A 197 12.71 -3.48 -9.06
C LEU A 197 11.65 -4.30 -9.82
N PRO A 198 11.41 -5.57 -9.41
CA PRO A 198 10.32 -6.36 -9.97
C PRO A 198 9.00 -5.61 -9.79
N SER A 199 8.18 -5.62 -10.83
CA SER A 199 6.86 -5.01 -10.79
C SER A 199 5.81 -6.02 -11.21
N THR A 200 4.61 -5.92 -10.63
CA THR A 200 3.44 -6.71 -10.99
C THR A 200 2.39 -5.79 -11.56
N GLU A 201 1.86 -6.13 -12.74
CA GLU A 201 0.79 -5.36 -13.36
C GLU A 201 -0.47 -5.39 -12.49
N LEU A 202 -1.11 -4.23 -12.34
CA LEU A 202 -2.36 -4.02 -11.61
C LEU A 202 -3.48 -3.65 -12.57
N GLY A 203 -4.66 -4.24 -12.37
CA GLY A 203 -5.89 -3.81 -13.01
C GLY A 203 -6.50 -2.57 -12.33
N GLU A 204 -7.52 -2.00 -12.96
CA GLU A 204 -8.25 -0.87 -12.37
C GLU A 204 -8.93 -1.25 -11.05
N ASP A 205 -9.47 -2.47 -10.95
CA ASP A 205 -10.09 -2.97 -9.72
C ASP A 205 -9.07 -3.09 -8.57
N ASP A 206 -7.81 -3.35 -8.87
CA ASP A 206 -6.73 -3.33 -7.86
C ASP A 206 -6.51 -1.90 -7.33
N ILE A 207 -6.46 -0.90 -8.22
CA ILE A 207 -6.33 0.52 -7.84
C ILE A 207 -7.50 0.98 -6.99
N VAL A 208 -8.73 0.60 -7.37
CA VAL A 208 -9.93 0.93 -6.58
C VAL A 208 -9.89 0.27 -5.21
N ALA A 209 -9.51 -1.00 -5.12
CA ALA A 209 -9.40 -1.70 -3.85
C ALA A 209 -8.29 -1.12 -2.96
N LEU A 210 -7.15 -0.73 -3.52
CA LEU A 210 -6.08 -0.04 -2.80
C LEU A 210 -6.56 1.32 -2.25
N TYR A 211 -7.30 2.09 -3.06
CA TYR A 211 -7.91 3.34 -2.59
C TYR A 211 -8.85 3.10 -1.41
N MET A 212 -9.77 2.15 -1.54
CA MET A 212 -10.71 1.80 -0.48
C MET A 212 -10.00 1.32 0.78
N ASN A 213 -8.95 0.50 0.65
CA ASN A 213 -8.14 0.05 1.77
C ASN A 213 -7.42 1.21 2.47
N ASN A 214 -6.84 2.14 1.73
CA ASN A 214 -6.21 3.31 2.32
C ASN A 214 -7.23 4.17 3.07
N ARG A 215 -8.42 4.37 2.50
CA ARG A 215 -9.52 5.04 3.21
C ARG A 215 -9.88 4.33 4.52
N ALA A 216 -9.94 2.98 4.51
CA ALA A 216 -10.19 2.20 5.73
C ALA A 216 -9.10 2.45 6.79
N VAL A 217 -7.84 2.48 6.40
CA VAL A 217 -6.72 2.77 7.30
C VAL A 217 -6.79 4.20 7.86
N GLU A 218 -7.12 5.18 7.03
CA GLU A 218 -7.27 6.58 7.44
C GLU A 218 -8.41 6.74 8.47
N GLU A 219 -9.56 6.12 8.23
CA GLU A 219 -10.68 6.11 9.18
C GLU A 219 -10.30 5.41 10.49
N LEU A 220 -9.58 4.30 10.40
CA LEU A 220 -9.07 3.56 11.57
C LEU A 220 -8.11 4.41 12.40
N VAL A 221 -7.19 5.13 11.76
CA VAL A 221 -6.24 6.04 12.43
C VAL A 221 -6.97 7.21 13.08
N ALA A 222 -8.03 7.69 12.45
CA ALA A 222 -8.88 8.75 12.99
C ALA A 222 -9.84 8.26 14.11
N GLY A 223 -9.84 6.96 14.43
CA GLY A 223 -10.71 6.38 15.45
C GLY A 223 -12.15 6.12 14.99
N ARG A 224 -12.47 6.34 13.72
CA ARG A 224 -13.79 6.08 13.14
C ARG A 224 -13.90 4.62 12.70
N ILE A 225 -14.02 3.73 13.68
CA ILE A 225 -13.93 2.27 13.49
C ILE A 225 -15.04 1.74 12.56
N ALA A 226 -16.27 2.27 12.66
CA ALA A 226 -17.38 1.86 11.80
C ALA A 226 -17.12 2.20 10.33
N ASP A 227 -16.68 3.42 10.03
CA ASP A 227 -16.36 3.81 8.66
C ASP A 227 -15.19 2.99 8.11
N ALA A 228 -14.17 2.72 8.94
CA ALA A 228 -13.06 1.84 8.58
C ALA A 228 -13.53 0.43 8.21
N TYR A 229 -14.51 -0.12 8.92
CA TYR A 229 -15.10 -1.41 8.58
C TYR A 229 -15.72 -1.41 7.19
N TRP A 230 -16.56 -0.43 6.89
CA TRP A 230 -17.26 -0.38 5.61
C TRP A 230 -16.32 -0.19 4.43
N TRP A 231 -15.29 0.63 4.60
CA TRP A 231 -14.24 0.78 3.59
C TRP A 231 -13.42 -0.50 3.39
N ALA A 232 -13.00 -1.19 4.46
CA ALA A 232 -12.26 -2.45 4.35
C ALA A 232 -13.10 -3.56 3.70
N ARG A 233 -14.40 -3.65 4.09
CA ARG A 233 -15.37 -4.55 3.48
C ARG A 233 -15.52 -4.28 1.98
N ALA A 234 -15.70 -3.02 1.59
CA ALA A 234 -15.80 -2.63 0.19
C ALA A 234 -14.54 -2.99 -0.61
N ALA A 235 -13.35 -2.78 -0.04
CA ALA A 235 -12.07 -3.15 -0.65
C ALA A 235 -11.98 -4.66 -0.91
N ILE A 236 -12.38 -5.50 0.05
CA ILE A 236 -12.41 -6.97 -0.11
C ILE A 236 -13.43 -7.39 -1.17
N LEU A 237 -14.62 -6.80 -1.17
CA LEU A 237 -15.65 -7.10 -2.19
C LEU A 237 -15.19 -6.68 -3.59
N LYS A 238 -14.48 -5.57 -3.70
CA LYS A 238 -13.92 -5.08 -4.96
C LYS A 238 -12.79 -5.99 -5.47
N ARG A 239 -11.92 -6.46 -4.58
CA ARG A 239 -10.79 -7.35 -4.92
C ARG A 239 -10.62 -8.43 -3.85
N PRO A 240 -11.27 -9.59 -3.98
CA PRO A 240 -11.18 -10.69 -3.00
C PRO A 240 -9.78 -11.30 -2.81
N SER A 241 -8.82 -10.95 -3.65
CA SER A 241 -7.41 -11.34 -3.51
C SER A 241 -6.55 -10.29 -2.78
N SER A 242 -7.10 -9.15 -2.37
CA SER A 242 -6.35 -8.07 -1.72
C SER A 242 -5.98 -8.40 -0.28
N LEU A 243 -4.79 -8.94 -0.05
CA LEU A 243 -4.30 -9.29 1.29
C LEU A 243 -4.31 -8.09 2.26
N ALA A 244 -3.94 -6.90 1.77
CA ALA A 244 -3.96 -5.68 2.56
C ALA A 244 -5.34 -5.37 3.14
N ALA A 245 -6.41 -5.58 2.34
CA ALA A 245 -7.77 -5.33 2.79
C ALA A 245 -8.21 -6.32 3.89
N TYR A 246 -7.81 -7.60 3.80
CA TYR A 246 -8.04 -8.57 4.88
C TYR A 246 -7.29 -8.17 6.15
N ASN A 247 -6.02 -7.81 6.04
CA ASN A 247 -5.25 -7.35 7.18
C ASN A 247 -5.92 -6.14 7.85
N THR A 248 -6.36 -5.16 7.08
CA THR A 248 -7.05 -3.97 7.59
C THR A 248 -8.39 -4.33 8.25
N LEU A 249 -9.21 -5.19 7.66
CA LEU A 249 -10.47 -5.65 8.26
C LEU A 249 -10.22 -6.35 9.61
N ALA A 250 -9.21 -7.22 9.68
CA ALA A 250 -8.85 -7.90 10.92
C ALA A 250 -8.39 -6.91 12.01
N VAL A 251 -7.60 -5.89 11.63
CA VAL A 251 -7.23 -4.79 12.53
C VAL A 251 -8.46 -4.02 13.03
N VAL A 252 -9.42 -3.76 12.16
CA VAL A 252 -10.69 -3.10 12.54
C VAL A 252 -11.42 -3.93 13.60
N TYR A 253 -11.56 -5.24 13.40
CA TYR A 253 -12.18 -6.12 14.40
C TYR A 253 -11.42 -6.12 15.73
N ALA A 254 -10.08 -6.22 15.68
CA ALA A 254 -9.25 -6.18 16.88
C ALA A 254 -9.46 -4.87 17.67
N ARG A 255 -9.51 -3.74 16.97
CA ARG A 255 -9.77 -2.40 17.58
C ARG A 255 -11.20 -2.24 18.09
N ASN A 256 -12.15 -2.93 17.50
CA ASN A 256 -13.55 -2.95 17.92
C ASN A 256 -13.83 -3.95 19.06
N GLY A 257 -12.79 -4.53 19.70
CA GLY A 257 -12.94 -5.50 20.77
C GLY A 257 -13.54 -6.84 20.31
N ARG A 258 -13.31 -7.24 19.06
CA ARG A 258 -13.78 -8.48 18.45
C ARG A 258 -12.62 -9.42 18.07
N PRO A 259 -11.78 -9.81 19.03
CA PRO A 259 -10.57 -10.59 18.71
C PRO A 259 -10.85 -11.93 18.01
N PRO A 260 -11.95 -12.67 18.26
CA PRO A 260 -12.25 -13.89 17.51
C PRO A 260 -12.53 -13.65 16.03
N MET A 261 -13.17 -12.52 15.69
CA MET A 261 -13.39 -12.13 14.29
C MET A 261 -12.08 -11.70 13.61
N ALA A 262 -11.24 -10.95 14.32
CA ALA A 262 -9.90 -10.60 13.83
C ALA A 262 -9.08 -11.85 13.49
N GLU A 263 -9.03 -12.83 14.39
CA GLU A 263 -8.35 -14.10 14.16
C GLU A 263 -8.88 -14.82 12.91
N ARG A 264 -10.22 -14.89 12.77
CA ARG A 264 -10.85 -15.52 11.59
C ARG A 264 -10.38 -14.87 10.29
N VAL A 265 -10.38 -13.54 10.24
CA VAL A 265 -9.98 -12.79 9.03
C VAL A 265 -8.48 -12.95 8.76
N TYR A 266 -7.62 -12.91 9.79
CA TYR A 266 -6.18 -13.17 9.62
C TYR A 266 -5.91 -14.58 9.10
N ARG A 267 -6.61 -15.61 9.61
CA ARG A 267 -6.47 -16.98 9.12
C ARG A 267 -6.90 -17.10 7.65
N ALA A 268 -7.99 -16.42 7.27
CA ALA A 268 -8.41 -16.35 5.87
C ALA A 268 -7.39 -15.65 4.97
N ALA A 269 -6.70 -14.63 5.48
CA ALA A 269 -5.59 -13.97 4.80
C ALA A 269 -4.39 -14.91 4.62
N LEU A 270 -3.97 -15.63 5.67
CA LEU A 270 -2.86 -16.59 5.60
C LEU A 270 -3.15 -17.81 4.74
N ALA A 271 -4.43 -18.20 4.59
CA ALA A 271 -4.80 -19.26 3.64
C ALA A 271 -4.51 -18.84 2.17
N ARG A 272 -4.49 -17.55 1.87
CA ARG A 272 -4.17 -16.98 0.56
C ARG A 272 -2.67 -16.76 0.37
N GLU A 273 -2.00 -16.28 1.41
CA GLU A 273 -0.57 -16.01 1.42
C GLU A 273 0.05 -16.50 2.73
N PRO A 274 0.47 -17.79 2.76
CA PRO A 274 0.89 -18.45 3.99
C PRO A 274 2.10 -17.84 4.68
N ASP A 275 2.97 -17.15 3.94
CA ASP A 275 4.22 -16.57 4.45
C ASP A 275 4.17 -15.04 4.61
N SER A 276 2.96 -14.46 4.57
CA SER A 276 2.80 -13.02 4.80
C SER A 276 3.22 -12.63 6.22
N LEU A 277 4.36 -11.96 6.31
CA LEU A 277 4.97 -11.56 7.58
C LEU A 277 4.05 -10.64 8.38
N VAL A 278 3.45 -9.64 7.74
CA VAL A 278 2.57 -8.66 8.42
C VAL A 278 1.34 -9.34 9.01
N VAL A 279 0.73 -10.28 8.26
CA VAL A 279 -0.44 -11.02 8.74
C VAL A 279 -0.05 -11.97 9.86
N MET A 280 1.08 -12.68 9.73
CA MET A 280 1.59 -13.56 10.80
C MET A 280 1.86 -12.79 12.10
N GLN A 281 2.47 -11.60 12.03
CA GLN A 281 2.75 -10.78 13.21
C GLN A 281 1.47 -10.29 13.87
N ASN A 282 0.51 -9.79 13.10
CA ASN A 282 -0.77 -9.32 13.63
C ASN A 282 -1.62 -10.48 14.17
N LEU A 283 -1.61 -11.65 13.51
CA LEU A 283 -2.29 -12.84 14.03
C LEU A 283 -1.68 -13.33 15.33
N ALA A 284 -0.35 -13.32 15.48
CA ALA A 284 0.30 -13.71 16.72
C ALA A 284 -0.16 -12.83 17.91
N GLN A 285 -0.30 -11.51 17.67
CA GLN A 285 -0.85 -10.61 18.69
C GLN A 285 -2.33 -10.90 18.99
N ALA A 286 -3.14 -11.17 17.96
CA ALA A 286 -4.55 -11.50 18.13
C ALA A 286 -4.74 -12.82 18.91
N LEU A 287 -3.92 -13.83 18.61
CA LEU A 287 -3.90 -15.11 19.34
C LEU A 287 -3.52 -14.95 20.81
N ASP A 288 -2.47 -14.17 21.08
CA ASP A 288 -2.04 -13.86 22.44
C ASP A 288 -3.14 -13.15 23.23
N GLY A 289 -3.77 -12.14 22.62
CA GLY A 289 -4.91 -11.44 23.20
C GLY A 289 -6.16 -12.31 23.41
N ASN A 290 -6.31 -13.40 22.64
CA ASN A 290 -7.36 -14.41 22.80
C ASN A 290 -7.03 -15.51 23.81
N GLY A 291 -5.86 -15.43 24.50
CA GLY A 291 -5.38 -16.46 25.44
C GLY A 291 -4.82 -17.71 24.75
N LYS A 292 -4.62 -17.69 23.44
CA LYS A 292 -4.04 -18.81 22.66
C LYS A 292 -2.52 -18.69 22.58
N HIS A 293 -1.89 -18.61 23.76
CA HIS A 293 -0.46 -18.31 23.88
C HIS A 293 0.44 -19.31 23.16
N ASP A 294 0.10 -20.61 23.19
CA ASP A 294 0.90 -21.65 22.51
C ASP A 294 0.89 -21.50 20.99
N GLU A 295 -0.27 -21.19 20.41
CA GLU A 295 -0.39 -20.93 18.98
C GLU A 295 0.36 -19.64 18.58
N ALA A 296 0.24 -18.58 19.40
CA ALA A 296 0.98 -17.32 19.21
C ALA A 296 2.49 -17.58 19.21
N GLN A 297 2.99 -18.33 20.17
CA GLN A 297 4.42 -18.68 20.27
C GLN A 297 4.88 -19.56 19.09
N ALA A 298 4.06 -20.51 18.65
CA ALA A 298 4.38 -21.32 17.48
C ALA A 298 4.51 -20.46 16.21
N LEU A 299 3.61 -19.47 16.06
CA LEU A 299 3.65 -18.54 14.92
C LEU A 299 4.86 -17.60 15.00
N LEU A 300 5.20 -17.09 16.17
CA LEU A 300 6.40 -16.26 16.38
C LEU A 300 7.68 -17.04 16.04
N ARG A 301 7.78 -18.33 16.44
CA ARG A 301 8.90 -19.20 16.04
C ARG A 301 8.96 -19.43 14.53
N ARG A 302 7.80 -19.50 13.85
CA ARG A 302 7.76 -19.57 12.36
C ARG A 302 8.29 -18.27 11.75
N ILE A 303 7.85 -17.11 12.26
CA ILE A 303 8.34 -15.78 11.82
C ILE A 303 9.86 -15.72 11.99
N GLU A 304 10.39 -16.10 13.15
CA GLU A 304 11.82 -16.06 13.41
C GLU A 304 12.65 -16.94 12.46
N ARG A 305 12.12 -18.11 12.09
CA ARG A 305 12.79 -18.99 11.09
C ARG A 305 12.78 -18.40 9.68
N LEU A 306 11.67 -17.79 9.26
CA LEU A 306 11.51 -17.23 7.92
C LEU A 306 12.21 -15.86 7.81
N HIS A 307 12.16 -15.09 8.88
CA HIS A 307 12.65 -13.71 8.97
C HIS A 307 13.41 -13.52 10.28
N PRO A 308 14.71 -13.87 10.37
CA PRO A 308 15.48 -13.78 11.62
C PRO A 308 15.55 -12.36 12.21
N ALA A 309 15.38 -11.35 11.39
CA ALA A 309 15.31 -9.96 11.81
C ALA A 309 14.16 -9.25 11.05
N PRO A 310 12.90 -9.46 11.45
CA PRO A 310 11.76 -8.83 10.79
C PRO A 310 11.82 -7.31 10.94
N PRO A 311 11.08 -6.53 10.11
CA PRO A 311 10.96 -5.10 10.28
C PRO A 311 10.60 -4.72 11.73
N TYR A 312 11.18 -3.63 12.23
CA TYR A 312 11.08 -3.19 13.63
C TYR A 312 11.73 -4.11 14.67
N HIS A 313 12.43 -5.17 14.29
CA HIS A 313 13.06 -6.08 15.27
C HIS A 313 14.00 -5.35 16.24
N TRP A 314 15.01 -4.66 15.72
CA TRP A 314 15.93 -3.90 16.56
C TRP A 314 15.29 -2.63 17.12
N PHE A 315 14.33 -2.04 16.42
CA PHE A 315 13.58 -0.90 16.93
C PHE A 315 12.82 -1.25 18.22
N ASN A 316 12.10 -2.36 18.26
CA ASN A 316 11.35 -2.79 19.42
C ASN A 316 12.27 -3.11 20.63
N GLN A 317 13.41 -3.76 20.37
CA GLN A 317 14.46 -3.96 21.40
C GLN A 317 15.04 -2.61 21.85
N GLY A 318 15.27 -1.68 20.94
CA GLY A 318 15.73 -0.31 21.23
C GLY A 318 14.75 0.45 22.10
N MET A 319 13.46 0.35 21.83
CA MET A 319 12.39 0.95 22.64
C MET A 319 12.35 0.36 24.05
N THR A 320 12.58 -0.94 24.19
CA THR A 320 12.69 -1.61 25.51
C THR A 320 13.91 -1.09 26.28
N ALA A 321 15.06 -0.99 25.63
CA ALA A 321 16.27 -0.43 26.22
C ALA A 321 16.09 1.05 26.62
N TYR A 322 15.46 1.84 25.76
CA TYR A 322 15.13 3.26 26.00
C TYR A 322 14.26 3.42 27.26
N ARG A 323 13.18 2.65 27.36
CA ARG A 323 12.27 2.69 28.53
C ARG A 323 12.96 2.24 29.83
N ALA A 324 13.97 1.36 29.72
CA ALA A 324 14.81 0.92 30.86
C ALA A 324 15.94 1.92 31.16
N GLY A 325 16.01 3.09 30.50
CA GLY A 325 17.07 4.08 30.70
C GLY A 325 18.45 3.69 30.13
N LYS A 326 18.53 2.57 29.38
CA LYS A 326 19.78 2.06 28.79
C LYS A 326 20.04 2.75 27.44
N MET A 327 20.33 4.07 27.49
CA MET A 327 20.43 4.92 26.29
C MET A 327 21.50 4.47 25.29
N ARG A 328 22.65 3.93 25.78
CA ARG A 328 23.71 3.42 24.89
C ARG A 328 23.27 2.20 24.10
N ASP A 329 22.50 1.30 24.71
CA ASP A 329 21.96 0.11 24.04
C ASP A 329 20.84 0.51 23.06
N ALA A 330 19.96 1.41 23.48
CA ALA A 330 18.91 1.97 22.62
C ALA A 330 19.51 2.60 21.35
N LYS A 331 20.55 3.44 21.50
CA LYS A 331 21.28 4.05 20.36
C LYS A 331 21.79 3.00 19.38
N LYS A 332 22.48 1.94 19.87
CA LYS A 332 23.02 0.87 19.03
C LYS A 332 21.93 0.15 18.23
N LEU A 333 20.80 -0.13 18.89
CA LEU A 333 19.67 -0.85 18.28
C LEU A 333 18.93 0.01 17.26
N PHE A 334 18.66 1.28 17.55
CA PHE A 334 18.07 2.21 16.61
C PHE A 334 18.98 2.45 15.40
N ALA A 335 20.30 2.57 15.61
CA ALA A 335 21.24 2.74 14.50
C ALA A 335 21.25 1.53 13.54
N ARG A 336 21.05 0.30 14.06
CA ARG A 336 20.90 -0.90 13.21
C ARG A 336 19.64 -0.84 12.36
N GLU A 337 18.54 -0.33 12.91
CA GLU A 337 17.28 -0.17 12.18
C GLU A 337 17.38 0.93 11.12
N VAL A 338 18.03 2.07 11.45
CA VAL A 338 18.32 3.14 10.48
C VAL A 338 19.21 2.62 9.34
N ALA A 339 20.22 1.82 9.64
CA ALA A 339 21.09 1.24 8.60
C ALA A 339 20.33 0.32 7.64
N ARG A 340 19.31 -0.38 8.13
CA ARG A 340 18.44 -1.25 7.32
C ARG A 340 17.43 -0.46 6.49
N ALA A 341 16.80 0.56 7.08
CA ALA A 341 15.75 1.36 6.46
C ALA A 341 16.01 2.86 6.63
N PRO A 342 17.00 3.41 5.90
CA PRO A 342 17.45 4.81 6.07
C PRO A 342 16.45 5.86 5.58
N TYR A 343 15.35 5.42 5.00
CA TYR A 343 14.23 6.27 4.57
C TYR A 343 13.10 6.38 5.61
N ASN A 344 13.19 5.63 6.72
CA ASN A 344 12.15 5.63 7.75
C ASN A 344 12.38 6.75 8.77
N ASP A 345 11.49 7.74 8.78
CA ASP A 345 11.55 8.92 9.62
C ASP A 345 11.43 8.61 11.13
N GLU A 346 10.64 7.59 11.50
CA GLU A 346 10.50 7.18 12.91
C GLU A 346 11.82 6.66 13.48
N PHE A 347 12.60 5.93 12.68
CA PHE A 347 13.87 5.37 13.14
C PHE A 347 14.93 6.46 13.37
N HIS A 348 15.04 7.42 12.46
CA HIS A 348 15.87 8.60 12.62
C HIS A 348 15.46 9.43 13.84
N PHE A 349 14.16 9.64 14.03
CA PHE A 349 13.65 10.36 15.18
C PHE A 349 14.08 9.73 16.51
N TRP A 350 13.89 8.42 16.67
CA TRP A 350 14.23 7.73 17.91
C TRP A 350 15.75 7.58 18.13
N LEU A 351 16.52 7.47 17.04
CA LEU A 351 17.98 7.54 17.13
C LEU A 351 18.43 8.92 17.62
N GLY A 352 17.84 10.00 17.08
CA GLY A 352 18.06 11.36 17.56
C GLY A 352 17.70 11.56 19.03
N VAL A 353 16.59 10.96 19.50
CA VAL A 353 16.19 10.98 20.92
C VAL A 353 17.22 10.25 21.78
N ALA A 354 17.76 9.09 21.33
CA ALA A 354 18.78 8.37 22.06
C ALA A 354 20.10 9.17 22.15
N TYR A 355 20.51 9.85 21.09
CA TYR A 355 21.65 10.77 21.11
C TYR A 355 21.47 11.91 22.11
N LEU A 356 20.27 12.51 22.17
CA LEU A 356 19.95 13.55 23.18
C LEU A 356 20.08 13.01 24.61
N GLY A 357 19.59 11.81 24.86
CA GLY A 357 19.72 11.16 26.17
C GLY A 357 21.17 10.86 26.60
N LEU A 358 22.12 10.93 25.66
CA LEU A 358 23.56 10.75 25.91
C LEU A 358 24.34 12.08 25.90
N GLY A 359 23.68 13.23 25.65
CA GLY A 359 24.35 14.51 25.50
C GLY A 359 25.09 14.68 24.17
N GLU A 360 24.83 13.81 23.16
CA GLU A 360 25.46 13.85 21.84
C GLU A 360 24.63 14.76 20.90
N GLU A 361 24.58 16.06 21.19
CA GLU A 361 23.64 17.02 20.62
C GLU A 361 23.80 17.22 19.11
N GLU A 362 25.03 17.28 18.58
CA GLU A 362 25.29 17.43 17.15
C GLU A 362 24.76 16.24 16.35
N ALA A 363 24.98 15.01 16.86
CA ALA A 363 24.45 13.80 16.24
C ALA A 363 22.91 13.79 16.29
N ALA A 364 22.31 14.23 17.38
CA ALA A 364 20.87 14.35 17.50
C ALA A 364 20.27 15.34 16.50
N VAL A 365 20.91 16.48 16.29
CA VAL A 365 20.49 17.49 15.28
C VAL A 365 20.49 16.86 13.87
N LYS A 366 21.53 16.10 13.54
CA LYS A 366 21.64 15.43 12.24
C LYS A 366 20.50 14.42 12.05
N GLU A 367 20.26 13.56 13.01
CA GLU A 367 19.23 12.52 12.92
C GLU A 367 17.81 13.14 12.90
N LEU A 368 17.53 14.18 13.70
CA LEU A 368 16.25 14.88 13.66
C LEU A 368 16.03 15.64 12.34
N ALA A 369 17.10 16.14 11.71
CA ALA A 369 17.00 16.71 10.37
C ALA A 369 16.67 15.64 9.34
N LEU A 370 17.30 14.47 9.40
CA LEU A 370 16.97 13.32 8.55
C LEU A 370 15.54 12.85 8.77
N ALA A 371 15.06 12.75 10.02
CA ALA A 371 13.67 12.43 10.32
C ALA A 371 12.68 13.39 9.64
N ARG A 372 12.97 14.70 9.69
CA ARG A 372 12.17 15.72 8.99
C ARG A 372 12.21 15.52 7.47
N ASP A 373 13.39 15.30 6.91
CA ASP A 373 13.61 15.30 5.46
C ASP A 373 13.13 14.00 4.79
N THR A 374 13.14 12.88 5.53
CA THR A 374 12.61 11.59 5.06
C THR A 374 11.11 11.44 5.32
N SER A 375 10.52 12.29 6.17
CA SER A 375 9.09 12.18 6.49
C SER A 375 8.21 12.47 5.29
N THR A 376 7.36 11.54 4.96
CA THR A 376 6.37 11.63 3.88
C THR A 376 5.03 12.21 4.33
N ARG A 377 4.88 12.49 5.64
CA ARG A 377 3.67 13.04 6.26
C ARG A 377 3.92 14.50 6.67
N ILE A 378 3.03 15.39 6.27
CA ILE A 378 3.16 16.83 6.59
C ILE A 378 3.17 17.07 8.09
N ASP A 379 2.22 16.47 8.84
CA ASP A 379 2.10 16.60 10.29
C ASP A 379 3.34 16.12 11.06
N ALA A 380 3.94 15.02 10.61
CA ALA A 380 5.18 14.49 11.20
C ALA A 380 6.37 15.40 10.90
N ARG A 381 6.47 15.87 9.65
CA ARG A 381 7.51 16.80 9.21
C ARG A 381 7.52 18.09 10.04
N GLU A 382 6.33 18.65 10.29
CA GLU A 382 6.17 19.84 11.13
C GLU A 382 6.57 19.58 12.59
N ARG A 383 6.17 18.44 13.16
CA ARG A 383 6.59 18.06 14.53
C ARG A 383 8.10 17.90 14.65
N TYR A 384 8.75 17.26 13.66
CA TYR A 384 10.20 17.09 13.64
C TYR A 384 10.92 18.42 13.46
N ALA A 385 10.42 19.31 12.58
CA ALA A 385 10.94 20.64 12.37
C ALA A 385 10.86 21.49 13.66
N ALA A 386 9.73 21.45 14.36
CA ALA A 386 9.56 22.17 15.63
C ALA A 386 10.52 21.64 16.71
N LYS A 387 10.74 20.32 16.81
CA LYS A 387 11.69 19.74 17.77
C LYS A 387 13.13 20.10 17.42
N LEU A 388 13.49 20.02 16.15
CA LEU A 388 14.80 20.39 15.64
C LEU A 388 15.10 21.90 15.89
N GLY A 389 14.11 22.78 15.65
CA GLY A 389 14.21 24.20 15.93
C GLY A 389 14.50 24.50 17.40
N ARG A 390 13.76 23.86 18.31
CA ARG A 390 13.99 24.01 19.76
C ARG A 390 15.40 23.53 20.17
N LEU A 391 15.84 22.39 19.64
CA LEU A 391 17.17 21.86 19.95
C LEU A 391 18.26 22.81 19.46
N ARG A 392 18.17 23.32 18.21
CA ARG A 392 19.13 24.28 17.68
C ARG A 392 19.20 25.57 18.49
N ALA A 393 18.06 26.06 18.97
CA ALA A 393 18.00 27.25 19.80
C ALA A 393 18.64 27.07 21.19
N SER A 394 18.72 25.82 21.70
CA SER A 394 19.37 25.53 23.00
C SER A 394 20.88 25.30 22.90
N LEU A 395 21.44 25.16 21.69
CA LEU A 395 22.86 24.95 21.48
C LEU A 395 23.68 26.24 21.72
N PRO A 396 24.86 26.17 22.38
CA PRO A 396 25.74 27.30 22.53
C PRO A 396 26.21 27.82 21.17
N GLY A 397 26.03 29.12 20.90
CA GLY A 397 26.47 29.76 19.67
C GLY A 397 25.39 29.87 18.58
N SER A 398 24.15 29.51 18.84
CA SER A 398 23.03 29.74 17.89
C SER A 398 22.73 31.26 17.83
N PRO A 399 22.59 31.88 16.62
CA PRO A 399 22.14 33.25 16.50
C PRO A 399 20.74 33.35 17.10
N GLN A 400 20.61 34.20 18.14
CA GLN A 400 19.30 34.57 18.67
C GLN A 400 18.59 35.37 17.58
N VAL A 401 17.56 34.78 16.98
CA VAL A 401 16.65 35.50 16.09
C VAL A 401 15.89 36.49 16.99
N ARG A 402 16.26 37.75 16.89
CA ARG A 402 15.51 38.87 17.49
C ARG A 402 14.29 39.17 16.65
#